data_74c9b1777caba5410a3eb59a35bf627c
#
_entry.id   74c9b1777caba5410a3eb59a35bf627c
#
_cell.length_a   1.000
_cell.length_b   1.000
_cell.length_c   1.000
_cell.angle_alpha   90.00
_cell.angle_beta   90.00
_cell.angle_gamma   90.00
#
_symmetry.space_group_name_H-M   'P 1'
#
loop_
_entity.id
_entity.type
_entity.pdbx_description
1 polymer ?
#
loop_
_entity_poly.entity_id
_entity_poly.type
_entity_poly.pdbx_seq_one_letter_code
_entity_poly.pdbx_strand_id
1 'polypeptide(L)'
;MPDKHALRAEKLAQIAAAFGPGKVIPAERAVEFLEIVVRSGDRILHEGDNQKQGDFLAEQLAKMDPKKIHGLKLCVSCIGLPEHLDLFDNGLAAEIDFAYAGPQGARLAQMVSDGTVKIGAVHTYVELNEHDDEKE
;
A
#
# COMPACT_ATOMS: atom_id res chain seq x y z
N MET A 1 5.61 -18.24 -12.72
CA MET A 1 4.92 -17.01 -12.31
C MET A 1 3.58 -16.96 -13.01
N PRO A 2 2.50 -16.57 -12.32
CA PRO A 2 1.24 -16.36 -13.03
C PRO A 2 1.40 -15.21 -14.04
N ASP A 3 0.76 -15.37 -15.20
CA ASP A 3 0.77 -14.35 -16.23
C ASP A 3 0.14 -13.05 -15.73
N LYS A 4 0.88 -11.94 -15.76
CA LYS A 4 0.41 -10.62 -15.32
C LYS A 4 -0.87 -10.19 -16.03
N HIS A 5 -1.01 -10.52 -17.30
CA HIS A 5 -2.21 -10.21 -18.09
C HIS A 5 -3.42 -11.02 -17.62
N ALA A 6 -3.24 -12.29 -17.30
CA ALA A 6 -4.30 -13.13 -16.76
C ALA A 6 -4.78 -12.65 -15.39
N LEU A 7 -3.84 -12.28 -14.51
CA LEU A 7 -4.15 -11.69 -13.20
C LEU A 7 -4.92 -10.38 -13.31
N ARG A 8 -4.51 -9.51 -14.24
CA ARG A 8 -5.22 -8.25 -14.49
C ARG A 8 -6.63 -8.49 -15.02
N ALA A 9 -6.81 -9.40 -15.95
CA ALA A 9 -8.10 -9.74 -16.50
C ALA A 9 -9.04 -10.29 -15.41
N GLU A 10 -8.54 -11.16 -14.53
CA GLU A 10 -9.28 -11.69 -13.40
C GLU A 10 -9.74 -10.59 -12.44
N LYS A 11 -8.84 -9.67 -12.02
CA LYS A 11 -9.18 -8.53 -11.17
C LYS A 11 -10.26 -7.65 -11.82
N LEU A 12 -10.13 -7.34 -13.10
CA LEU A 12 -11.12 -6.55 -13.84
C LEU A 12 -12.49 -7.24 -13.90
N ALA A 13 -12.52 -8.55 -14.10
CA ALA A 13 -13.76 -9.32 -14.11
C ALA A 13 -14.44 -9.30 -12.73
N GLN A 14 -13.68 -9.45 -11.64
CA GLN A 14 -14.18 -9.37 -10.27
C GLN A 14 -14.73 -7.97 -9.96
N ILE A 15 -14.02 -6.91 -10.36
CA ILE A 15 -14.49 -5.53 -10.20
C ILE A 15 -15.79 -5.30 -10.97
N ALA A 16 -15.86 -5.73 -12.23
CA ALA A 16 -17.07 -5.58 -13.05
C ALA A 16 -18.26 -6.34 -12.46
N ALA A 17 -18.04 -7.53 -11.89
CA ALA A 17 -19.07 -8.30 -11.22
C ALA A 17 -19.57 -7.63 -9.93
N ALA A 18 -18.67 -7.04 -9.14
CA ALA A 18 -19.02 -6.42 -7.86
C ALA A 18 -19.61 -5.01 -8.00
N PHE A 19 -19.09 -4.22 -8.96
CA PHE A 19 -19.40 -2.77 -9.08
C PHE A 19 -20.09 -2.38 -10.39
N GLY A 20 -20.27 -3.31 -11.32
CA GLY A 20 -20.83 -3.02 -12.63
C GLY A 20 -19.81 -2.35 -13.58
N PRO A 21 -20.27 -1.86 -14.76
CA PRO A 21 -19.40 -1.33 -15.81
C PRO A 21 -18.91 0.11 -15.56
N GLY A 22 -19.25 0.71 -14.43
CA GLY A 22 -18.85 2.08 -14.08
C GLY A 22 -17.35 2.19 -13.78
N LYS A 23 -16.84 3.42 -13.85
CA LYS A 23 -15.46 3.75 -13.49
C LYS A 23 -15.32 4.42 -12.11
N VAL A 24 -16.43 4.57 -11.41
CA VAL A 24 -16.48 5.22 -10.10
C VAL A 24 -16.86 4.19 -9.05
N ILE A 25 -16.04 4.09 -8.02
CA ILE A 25 -16.28 3.24 -6.86
C ILE A 25 -16.86 4.14 -5.75
N PRO A 26 -18.02 3.82 -5.16
CA PRO A 26 -18.52 4.54 -4.00
C PRO A 26 -17.52 4.48 -2.83
N ALA A 27 -17.33 5.60 -2.13
CA ALA A 27 -16.34 5.71 -1.06
C ALA A 27 -16.58 4.68 0.06
N GLU A 28 -17.85 4.39 0.39
CA GLU A 28 -18.26 3.39 1.40
C GLU A 28 -17.91 1.95 1.01
N ARG A 29 -17.62 1.69 -0.26
CA ARG A 29 -17.20 0.38 -0.79
C ARG A 29 -15.71 0.32 -1.14
N ALA A 30 -14.93 1.32 -0.73
CA ALA A 30 -13.50 1.37 -1.06
C ALA A 30 -12.72 0.17 -0.52
N VAL A 31 -13.00 -0.30 0.70
CA VAL A 31 -12.33 -1.48 1.27
C VAL A 31 -12.63 -2.73 0.45
N GLU A 32 -13.88 -2.95 0.06
CA GLU A 32 -14.27 -4.08 -0.80
C GLU A 32 -13.52 -4.06 -2.14
N PHE A 33 -13.41 -2.88 -2.76
CA PHE A 33 -12.64 -2.70 -3.98
C PHE A 33 -11.16 -3.02 -3.77
N LEU A 34 -10.56 -2.49 -2.69
CA LEU A 34 -9.15 -2.71 -2.37
C LEU A 34 -8.85 -4.20 -2.13
N GLU A 35 -9.74 -4.92 -1.45
CA GLU A 35 -9.60 -6.36 -1.23
C GLU A 35 -9.69 -7.21 -2.52
N ILE A 36 -10.25 -6.65 -3.61
CA ILE A 36 -10.21 -7.29 -4.94
C ILE A 36 -8.90 -7.00 -5.66
N VAL A 37 -8.42 -5.74 -5.61
CA VAL A 37 -7.25 -5.33 -6.40
C VAL A 37 -5.93 -5.65 -5.73
N VAL A 38 -5.88 -5.65 -4.40
CA VAL A 38 -4.68 -5.93 -3.60
C VAL A 38 -4.60 -7.43 -3.27
N ARG A 39 -3.41 -7.99 -3.31
CA ARG A 39 -3.15 -9.40 -2.93
C ARG A 39 -2.04 -9.45 -1.89
N SER A 40 -2.04 -10.49 -1.07
CA SER A 40 -0.95 -10.76 -0.12
C SER A 40 0.39 -10.77 -0.84
N GLY A 41 1.37 -10.05 -0.27
CA GLY A 41 2.70 -9.92 -0.82
C GLY A 41 2.86 -8.84 -1.91
N ASP A 42 1.79 -8.16 -2.30
CA ASP A 42 1.88 -7.06 -3.26
C ASP A 42 2.74 -5.90 -2.70
N ARG A 43 3.40 -5.20 -3.62
CA ARG A 43 4.01 -3.90 -3.36
C ARG A 43 2.98 -2.81 -3.64
N ILE A 44 2.80 -1.90 -2.70
CA ILE A 44 1.89 -0.77 -2.82
C ILE A 44 2.73 0.51 -2.83
N LEU A 45 2.72 1.21 -3.95
CA LEU A 45 3.23 2.58 -4.02
C LEU A 45 2.12 3.51 -3.56
N HIS A 46 2.37 4.24 -2.49
CA HIS A 46 1.43 5.16 -1.89
C HIS A 46 2.05 6.56 -1.82
N GLU A 47 1.32 7.56 -2.32
CA GLU A 47 1.78 8.95 -2.24
C GLU A 47 1.70 9.46 -0.80
N GLY A 48 2.83 9.84 -0.25
CA GLY A 48 2.95 10.29 1.14
C GLY A 48 3.46 11.73 1.29
N ASP A 49 3.61 12.46 0.20
CA ASP A 49 4.09 13.85 0.22
C ASP A 49 3.10 14.77 0.94
N ASN A 50 3.62 15.80 1.61
CA ASN A 50 2.84 16.83 2.29
C ASN A 50 1.82 17.56 1.41
N GLN A 51 2.01 17.55 0.10
CA GLN A 51 1.14 18.21 -0.88
C GLN A 51 0.11 17.28 -1.52
N LYS A 52 0.32 15.96 -1.43
CA LYS A 52 -0.51 14.93 -2.05
C LYS A 52 -0.72 13.77 -1.07
N GLN A 53 -1.31 14.08 0.05
CA GLN A 53 -1.56 13.09 1.08
C GLN A 53 -2.73 12.20 0.66
N GLY A 54 -2.47 10.91 0.51
CA GLY A 54 -3.49 9.92 0.23
C GLY A 54 -4.14 9.40 1.51
N ASP A 55 -4.56 10.28 2.40
CA ASP A 55 -5.15 9.98 3.71
C ASP A 55 -6.32 9.00 3.61
N PHE A 56 -7.31 9.30 2.76
CA PHE A 56 -8.47 8.43 2.55
C PHE A 56 -8.05 7.01 2.13
N LEU A 57 -7.17 6.88 1.14
CA LEU A 57 -6.73 5.55 0.68
C LEU A 57 -5.90 4.82 1.73
N ALA A 58 -5.04 5.53 2.47
CA ALA A 58 -4.28 4.95 3.57
C ALA A 58 -5.20 4.39 4.66
N GLU A 59 -6.23 5.15 5.07
CA GLU A 59 -7.25 4.70 6.01
C GLU A 59 -8.03 3.48 5.50
N GLN A 60 -8.42 3.47 4.23
CA GLN A 60 -9.17 2.34 3.67
C GLN A 60 -8.29 1.10 3.52
N LEU A 61 -7.04 1.25 3.11
CA LEU A 61 -6.07 0.14 3.08
C LEU A 61 -5.89 -0.49 4.47
N ALA A 62 -5.78 0.34 5.51
CA ALA A 62 -5.63 -0.13 6.89
C ALA A 62 -6.87 -0.89 7.44
N LYS A 63 -8.03 -0.74 6.81
CA LYS A 63 -9.28 -1.43 7.18
C LYS A 63 -9.48 -2.78 6.49
N MET A 64 -8.60 -3.17 5.55
CA MET A 64 -8.69 -4.49 4.93
C MET A 64 -8.53 -5.61 5.97
N ASP A 65 -9.05 -6.80 5.65
CA ASP A 65 -8.96 -7.95 6.54
C ASP A 65 -7.56 -8.61 6.47
N PRO A 66 -6.75 -8.57 7.55
CA PRO A 66 -5.42 -9.16 7.54
C PRO A 66 -5.42 -10.70 7.41
N LYS A 67 -6.56 -11.35 7.59
CA LYS A 67 -6.71 -12.78 7.31
C LYS A 67 -6.77 -13.09 5.83
N LYS A 68 -7.22 -12.12 5.04
CA LYS A 68 -7.29 -12.23 3.56
C LYS A 68 -6.03 -11.69 2.91
N ILE A 69 -5.53 -10.55 3.40
CA ILE A 69 -4.44 -9.79 2.79
C ILE A 69 -3.37 -9.51 3.84
N HIS A 70 -2.14 -9.93 3.58
CA HIS A 70 -1.01 -9.76 4.50
C HIS A 70 0.32 -9.74 3.76
N GLY A 71 1.38 -9.39 4.47
CA GLY A 71 2.74 -9.38 3.92
C GLY A 71 2.95 -8.33 2.85
N LEU A 72 2.15 -7.25 2.85
CA LEU A 72 2.30 -6.15 1.92
C LEU A 72 3.63 -5.44 2.14
N LYS A 73 4.18 -4.91 1.05
CA LYS A 73 5.34 -4.04 1.05
C LYS A 73 4.89 -2.64 0.64
N LEU A 74 5.09 -1.69 1.53
CA LEU A 74 4.72 -0.30 1.28
C LEU A 74 5.92 0.44 0.70
N CYS A 75 5.69 1.23 -0.34
CA CYS A 75 6.66 2.16 -0.90
C CYS A 75 6.06 3.57 -0.85
N VAL A 76 6.72 4.47 -0.15
CA VAL A 76 6.27 5.86 0.02
C VAL A 76 7.43 6.84 -0.12
N SER A 77 7.16 8.00 -0.68
CA SER A 77 8.17 9.07 -0.76
C SER A 77 8.45 9.67 0.63
N CYS A 78 7.40 9.90 1.41
CA CYS A 78 7.47 10.45 2.76
C CYS A 78 6.38 9.84 3.63
N ILE A 79 6.70 9.55 4.89
CA ILE A 79 5.72 9.06 5.87
C ILE A 79 5.13 10.29 6.58
N GLY A 80 4.23 10.99 5.90
CA GLY A 80 3.66 12.26 6.34
C GLY A 80 2.57 12.11 7.40
N LEU A 81 1.78 11.03 7.34
CA LEU A 81 0.61 10.83 8.18
C LEU A 81 0.71 9.56 9.04
N PRO A 82 0.09 9.53 10.23
CA PRO A 82 -0.01 8.33 11.05
C PRO A 82 -0.62 7.14 10.32
N GLU A 83 -1.62 7.38 9.49
CA GLU A 83 -2.38 6.39 8.73
C GLU A 83 -1.49 5.57 7.79
N HIS A 84 -0.37 6.14 7.32
CA HIS A 84 0.61 5.42 6.51
C HIS A 84 1.27 4.24 7.26
N LEU A 85 1.32 4.30 8.58
CA LEU A 85 1.89 3.23 9.42
C LEU A 85 0.84 2.29 10.01
N ASP A 86 -0.45 2.62 9.94
CA ASP A 86 -1.51 1.80 10.51
C ASP A 86 -1.65 0.42 9.84
N LEU A 87 -1.22 0.29 8.57
CA LEU A 87 -1.17 -0.99 7.88
C LEU A 87 -0.28 -2.02 8.59
N PHE A 88 0.78 -1.55 9.23
CA PHE A 88 1.71 -2.42 9.97
C PHE A 88 1.13 -2.85 11.30
N ASP A 89 0.52 -1.93 12.05
CA ASP A 89 -0.14 -2.24 13.33
C ASP A 89 -1.29 -3.23 13.16
N ASN A 90 -1.98 -3.15 12.01
CA ASN A 90 -3.10 -4.03 11.68
C ASN A 90 -2.66 -5.38 11.07
N GLY A 91 -1.35 -5.63 10.89
CA GLY A 91 -0.83 -6.88 10.37
C GLY A 91 -0.97 -7.06 8.86
N LEU A 92 -1.30 -6.02 8.12
CA LEU A 92 -1.44 -6.04 6.65
C LEU A 92 -0.10 -5.93 5.94
N ALA A 93 0.77 -5.02 6.40
CA ALA A 93 2.09 -4.77 5.82
C ALA A 93 3.21 -5.20 6.78
N ALA A 94 4.38 -5.52 6.21
CA ALA A 94 5.55 -6.00 6.96
C ALA A 94 6.84 -5.24 6.62
N GLU A 95 6.93 -4.66 5.43
CA GLU A 95 8.14 -4.00 4.93
C GLU A 95 7.80 -2.63 4.34
N ILE A 96 8.69 -1.68 4.52
CA ILE A 96 8.56 -0.33 3.97
C ILE A 96 9.83 0.12 3.27
N ASP A 97 9.68 0.65 2.06
CA ASP A 97 10.68 1.43 1.34
C ASP A 97 10.26 2.91 1.35
N PHE A 98 11.18 3.82 1.62
CA PHE A 98 10.86 5.25 1.68
C PHE A 98 12.07 6.12 1.37
N ALA A 99 11.84 7.39 1.02
CA ALA A 99 12.90 8.38 0.86
C ALA A 99 13.12 9.20 2.14
N TYR A 100 12.04 9.53 2.85
CA TYR A 100 12.10 10.37 4.04
C TYR A 100 11.04 9.96 5.07
N ALA A 101 11.47 9.70 6.31
CA ALA A 101 10.57 9.25 7.38
C ALA A 101 9.59 10.35 7.86
N GLY A 102 9.95 11.62 7.68
CA GLY A 102 9.08 12.73 7.99
C GLY A 102 8.63 12.81 9.46
N PRO A 103 7.42 13.36 9.70
CA PRO A 103 6.87 13.52 11.03
C PRO A 103 6.68 12.22 11.81
N GLN A 104 6.56 11.11 11.12
CA GLN A 104 6.33 9.79 11.73
C GLN A 104 7.62 9.03 12.07
N GLY A 105 8.79 9.68 11.95
CA GLY A 105 10.09 9.02 12.15
C GLY A 105 10.24 8.36 13.51
N ALA A 106 9.75 8.97 14.59
CA ALA A 106 9.82 8.39 15.93
C ALA A 106 8.97 7.13 16.07
N ARG A 107 7.74 7.15 15.54
CA ARG A 107 6.85 5.96 15.52
C ARG A 107 7.46 4.84 14.69
N LEU A 108 7.97 5.16 13.49
CA LEU A 108 8.63 4.18 12.64
C LEU A 108 9.83 3.53 13.35
N ALA A 109 10.68 4.32 13.99
CA ALA A 109 11.84 3.80 14.73
C ALA A 109 11.43 2.82 15.84
N GLN A 110 10.35 3.14 16.57
CA GLN A 110 9.80 2.24 17.58
C GLN A 110 9.29 0.94 16.96
N MET A 111 8.52 1.02 15.87
CA MET A 111 7.97 -0.16 15.18
C MET A 111 9.05 -1.06 14.59
N VAL A 112 10.17 -0.48 14.13
CA VAL A 112 11.35 -1.24 13.70
C VAL A 112 12.01 -1.94 14.88
N SER A 113 12.17 -1.24 16.00
CA SER A 113 12.74 -1.81 17.24
C SER A 113 11.90 -2.97 17.78
N ASP A 114 10.59 -2.86 17.69
CA ASP A 114 9.65 -3.89 18.14
C ASP A 114 9.48 -5.05 17.13
N GLY A 115 10.10 -4.93 15.96
CA GLY A 115 9.99 -5.93 14.89
C GLY A 115 8.67 -5.91 14.11
N THR A 116 7.84 -4.89 14.31
CA THR A 116 6.56 -4.72 13.60
C THR A 116 6.78 -4.32 12.14
N VAL A 117 7.84 -3.54 11.87
CA VAL A 117 8.21 -3.05 10.54
C VAL A 117 9.64 -3.44 10.20
N LYS A 118 9.83 -3.95 9.00
CA LYS A 118 11.15 -4.09 8.39
C LYS A 118 11.38 -2.95 7.41
N ILE A 119 12.50 -2.25 7.53
CA ILE A 119 12.94 -1.31 6.50
C ILE A 119 13.57 -2.12 5.36
N GLY A 120 13.03 -2.01 4.16
CA GLY A 120 13.58 -2.63 2.97
C GLY A 120 14.69 -1.78 2.39
N ALA A 121 14.36 -0.56 1.96
CA ALA A 121 15.32 0.38 1.42
C ALA A 121 14.97 1.83 1.78
N VAL A 122 15.99 2.66 1.83
CA VAL A 122 15.86 4.12 1.90
C VAL A 122 16.44 4.69 0.63
N HIS A 123 15.61 5.33 -0.17
CA HIS A 123 15.96 5.81 -1.50
C HIS A 123 15.95 7.32 -1.59
N THR A 124 16.70 7.87 -2.55
CA THR A 124 16.42 9.22 -3.05
C THR A 124 15.16 9.18 -3.92
N TYR A 125 14.56 10.33 -4.21
CA TYR A 125 13.40 10.39 -5.11
C TYR A 125 13.67 9.81 -6.50
N VAL A 126 14.88 9.96 -7.02
CA VAL A 126 15.28 9.42 -8.33
C VAL A 126 15.37 7.89 -8.26
N GLU A 127 16.06 7.37 -7.27
CA GLU A 127 16.21 5.91 -7.07
C GLU A 127 14.86 5.22 -6.79
N LEU A 128 13.94 5.90 -6.12
CA LEU A 128 12.60 5.38 -5.87
C LEU A 128 11.84 5.15 -7.18
N ASN A 129 11.89 6.13 -8.09
CA ASN A 129 11.25 6.02 -9.40
C ASN A 129 11.88 4.91 -10.27
N GLU A 130 13.22 4.84 -10.31
CA GLU A 130 13.94 3.80 -11.06
C GLU A 130 13.63 2.40 -10.54
N HIS A 131 13.49 2.24 -9.22
CA HIS A 131 13.18 0.97 -8.59
C HIS A 131 11.77 0.47 -8.90
N ASP A 132 10.84 1.36 -9.11
CA ASP A 132 9.47 1.00 -9.51
C ASP A 132 9.40 0.56 -10.98
N ASP A 133 10.16 1.21 -11.87
CA ASP A 133 10.22 0.88 -13.31
C ASP A 133 10.89 -0.48 -13.58
N GLU A 134 11.88 -0.89 -12.80
CA GLU A 134 12.59 -2.17 -12.96
C GLU A 134 11.76 -3.41 -12.55
N LYS A 135 10.62 -3.22 -11.87
CA LYS A 135 9.81 -4.32 -11.32
C LYS A 135 8.45 -4.50 -11.99
N GLU A 136 8.16 -3.71 -13.02
CA GLU A 136 7.02 -3.94 -13.90
C GLU A 136 7.35 -5.01 -14.96
#